data_3128f50310db392006e23e2b8e4b8071
#
_entry.id   3128f50310db392006e23e2b8e4b8071
#
_cell.length_a   1.000
_cell.length_b   1.000
_cell.length_c   1.000
_cell.angle_alpha   90.00
_cell.angle_beta   90.00
_cell.angle_gamma   90.00
#
_symmetry.space_group_name_H-M   'P 1'
#
loop_
_entity.id
_entity.type
_entity.pdbx_description
1 polymer ?
#
loop_
_entity_poly.entity_id
_entity_poly.type
_entity_poly.pdbx_seq_one_letter_code
_entity_poly.pdbx_strand_id
1 'polypeptide(L)'
;MQTFKKSFLLFSPLFLLLFGCATIQKIGFSQREKLLSAHLKEWENIQIDGIIELNYRGFSFRKNVVLKKMGDRGRIDIFDSGVFGLKPNPFISAYYDSTLFVRLPEQTKFVEINNSSLERELPDLSFIKIFDELVSNKKKILIEKEYRNKDFIFYFSDEMKLEKIELTQENFYVLFDYLKELSKISIFKNSKEIANIQIDKISYKNIKIKSL
;
A
#
# COMPACT_ATOMS: atom_id res chain seq x y z
N MET A 1 -13.85 -57.14 -37.19
CA MET A 1 -13.62 -56.40 -35.96
C MET A 1 -12.20 -55.81 -35.95
N GLN A 2 -11.85 -54.92 -36.87
CA GLN A 2 -10.47 -54.37 -37.04
C GLN A 2 -10.46 -52.97 -37.69
N THR A 3 -11.30 -52.03 -37.33
CA THR A 3 -11.32 -50.69 -37.96
C THR A 3 -11.34 -49.52 -36.96
N PHE A 4 -11.22 -49.75 -35.64
CA PHE A 4 -11.32 -48.69 -34.64
C PHE A 4 -9.97 -48.19 -34.06
N LYS A 5 -8.83 -48.72 -34.47
CA LYS A 5 -7.51 -48.36 -33.90
C LYS A 5 -6.71 -47.29 -34.65
N LYS A 6 -7.15 -46.81 -35.82
CA LYS A 6 -6.38 -45.85 -36.62
C LYS A 6 -6.82 -44.39 -36.47
N SER A 7 -8.01 -44.10 -35.91
CA SER A 7 -8.48 -42.71 -35.74
C SER A 7 -7.96 -42.01 -34.49
N PHE A 8 -7.45 -42.74 -33.51
CA PHE A 8 -7.03 -42.11 -32.24
C PHE A 8 -5.62 -41.52 -32.30
N LEU A 9 -4.83 -41.86 -33.28
CA LEU A 9 -3.44 -41.40 -33.45
C LEU A 9 -3.31 -40.05 -34.19
N LEU A 10 -4.37 -39.59 -34.85
CA LEU A 10 -4.39 -38.32 -35.62
C LEU A 10 -4.83 -37.10 -34.76
N PHE A 11 -5.46 -37.34 -33.61
CA PHE A 11 -5.90 -36.24 -32.71
C PHE A 11 -4.84 -35.80 -31.70
N SER A 12 -3.79 -36.60 -31.49
CA SER A 12 -2.74 -36.31 -30.49
C SER A 12 -1.86 -35.10 -30.84
N PRO A 13 -1.43 -34.86 -32.08
CA PRO A 13 -0.58 -33.70 -32.40
C PRO A 13 -1.38 -32.36 -32.40
N LEU A 14 -2.70 -32.39 -32.64
CA LEU A 14 -3.51 -31.18 -32.68
C LEU A 14 -3.73 -30.59 -31.25
N PHE A 15 -3.72 -31.44 -30.21
CA PHE A 15 -3.85 -31.01 -28.82
C PHE A 15 -2.58 -30.35 -28.28
N LEU A 16 -1.40 -30.68 -28.81
CA LEU A 16 -0.13 -30.05 -28.44
C LEU A 16 0.05 -28.65 -29.02
N LEU A 17 -0.67 -28.29 -30.09
CA LEU A 17 -0.63 -26.95 -30.67
C LEU A 17 -1.51 -25.93 -29.90
N LEU A 18 -2.43 -26.39 -29.03
CA LEU A 18 -3.26 -25.53 -28.21
C LEU A 18 -2.57 -25.07 -26.90
N PHE A 19 -1.47 -25.71 -26.52
CA PHE A 19 -0.57 -25.20 -25.51
C PHE A 19 0.43 -24.21 -26.14
N GLY A 20 -0.09 -23.27 -26.94
CA GLY A 20 0.67 -22.12 -27.36
C GLY A 20 1.22 -21.45 -26.13
N CYS A 21 2.55 -21.44 -26.00
CA CYS A 21 3.26 -20.67 -25.01
C CYS A 21 2.62 -19.28 -24.94
N ALA A 22 1.91 -18.99 -23.89
CA ALA A 22 1.59 -17.60 -23.53
C ALA A 22 2.96 -16.94 -23.33
N THR A 23 3.50 -16.37 -24.39
CA THR A 23 4.67 -15.51 -24.31
C THR A 23 4.28 -14.39 -23.38
N ILE A 24 4.81 -14.41 -22.17
CA ILE A 24 4.73 -13.28 -21.26
C ILE A 24 5.37 -12.12 -22.02
N GLN A 25 4.55 -11.26 -22.62
CA GLN A 25 5.04 -10.07 -23.29
C GLN A 25 5.76 -9.23 -22.25
N LYS A 26 7.09 -9.21 -22.31
CA LYS A 26 7.88 -8.33 -21.45
C LYS A 26 7.45 -6.89 -21.73
N ILE A 27 6.89 -6.24 -20.74
CA ILE A 27 6.48 -4.84 -20.81
C ILE A 27 7.71 -4.02 -21.24
N GLY A 28 7.60 -3.30 -22.34
CA GLY A 28 8.69 -2.46 -22.87
C GLY A 28 9.05 -1.32 -21.93
N PHE A 29 10.28 -0.81 -22.01
CA PHE A 29 10.79 0.27 -21.13
C PHE A 29 9.87 1.49 -21.11
N SER A 30 9.44 2.00 -22.27
CA SER A 30 8.54 3.16 -22.39
C SER A 30 7.18 2.90 -21.73
N GLN A 31 6.67 1.69 -21.80
CA GLN A 31 5.41 1.32 -21.16
C GLN A 31 5.56 1.27 -19.63
N ARG A 32 6.67 0.70 -19.12
CA ARG A 32 6.97 0.71 -17.67
C ARG A 32 7.12 2.13 -17.14
N GLU A 33 7.74 3.03 -17.89
CA GLU A 33 7.85 4.44 -17.51
C GLU A 33 6.48 5.13 -17.36
N LYS A 34 5.56 4.88 -18.29
CA LYS A 34 4.19 5.39 -18.18
C LYS A 34 3.46 4.81 -16.97
N LEU A 35 3.58 3.51 -16.73
CA LEU A 35 2.96 2.82 -15.58
C LEU A 35 3.50 3.38 -14.25
N LEU A 36 4.83 3.49 -14.11
CA LEU A 36 5.45 4.06 -12.91
C LEU A 36 4.99 5.50 -12.68
N SER A 37 5.00 6.32 -13.73
CA SER A 37 4.58 7.72 -13.62
C SER A 37 3.11 7.87 -13.23
N ALA A 38 2.24 7.04 -13.77
CA ALA A 38 0.82 7.00 -13.40
C ALA A 38 0.66 6.56 -11.93
N HIS A 39 1.34 5.50 -11.53
CA HIS A 39 1.28 4.97 -10.18
C HIS A 39 1.78 5.97 -9.13
N LEU A 40 2.93 6.61 -9.35
CA LEU A 40 3.45 7.63 -8.44
C LEU A 40 2.50 8.84 -8.33
N LYS A 41 1.86 9.24 -9.43
CA LYS A 41 0.86 10.30 -9.43
C LYS A 41 -0.40 9.94 -8.64
N GLU A 42 -0.83 8.68 -8.66
CA GLU A 42 -1.94 8.18 -7.85
C GLU A 42 -1.61 8.28 -6.34
N TRP A 43 -0.39 7.94 -5.97
CA TRP A 43 0.08 8.03 -4.58
C TRP A 43 0.36 9.45 -4.08
N GLU A 44 0.46 10.43 -4.97
CA GLU A 44 0.59 11.84 -4.58
C GLU A 44 -0.67 12.35 -3.85
N ASN A 45 -1.85 11.94 -4.33
CA ASN A 45 -3.13 12.34 -3.75
C ASN A 45 -4.05 11.11 -3.69
N ILE A 46 -4.14 10.48 -2.53
CA ILE A 46 -4.91 9.26 -2.34
C ILE A 46 -5.73 9.29 -1.06
N GLN A 47 -6.96 8.80 -1.14
CA GLN A 47 -7.77 8.44 0.01
C GLN A 47 -8.10 6.96 -0.07
N ILE A 48 -7.89 6.26 1.03
CA ILE A 48 -8.19 4.84 1.21
C ILE A 48 -9.20 4.74 2.35
N ASP A 49 -10.36 4.17 2.06
CA ASP A 49 -11.37 3.81 3.04
C ASP A 49 -11.33 2.28 3.21
N GLY A 50 -11.37 1.78 4.44
CA GLY A 50 -11.26 0.35 4.69
C GLY A 50 -11.41 -0.02 6.16
N ILE A 51 -11.01 -1.24 6.46
CA ILE A 51 -11.03 -1.80 7.81
C ILE A 51 -9.60 -2.09 8.24
N ILE A 52 -9.18 -1.49 9.35
CA ILE A 52 -7.91 -1.81 10.01
C ILE A 52 -8.10 -2.88 11.07
N GLU A 53 -7.25 -3.89 11.05
CA GLU A 53 -7.04 -4.84 12.13
C GLU A 53 -5.67 -4.58 12.73
N LEU A 54 -5.60 -4.29 14.01
CA LEU A 54 -4.37 -4.13 14.77
C LEU A 54 -4.26 -5.25 15.79
N ASN A 55 -3.07 -5.85 15.87
CA ASN A 55 -2.75 -6.87 16.87
C ASN A 55 -1.31 -6.68 17.35
N TYR A 56 -1.11 -5.80 18.31
CA TYR A 56 0.22 -5.42 18.76
C TYR A 56 0.29 -5.23 20.27
N ARG A 57 1.26 -5.88 20.94
CA ARG A 57 1.55 -5.77 22.40
C ARG A 57 0.31 -5.93 23.29
N GLY A 58 -0.58 -6.90 22.98
CA GLY A 58 -1.80 -7.15 23.75
C GLY A 58 -2.98 -6.24 23.38
N PHE A 59 -2.77 -5.26 22.53
CA PHE A 59 -3.84 -4.50 21.90
C PHE A 59 -4.35 -5.23 20.67
N SER A 60 -5.66 -5.47 20.62
CA SER A 60 -6.30 -6.03 19.43
C SER A 60 -7.60 -5.29 19.18
N PHE A 61 -7.77 -4.77 17.97
CA PHE A 61 -9.03 -4.19 17.54
C PHE A 61 -9.22 -4.30 16.02
N ARG A 62 -10.48 -4.25 15.62
CA ARG A 62 -10.91 -4.14 14.23
C ARG A 62 -11.87 -2.96 14.10
N LYS A 63 -11.52 -1.98 13.27
CA LYS A 63 -12.25 -0.70 13.16
C LYS A 63 -12.21 -0.16 11.72
N ASN A 64 -13.17 0.67 11.37
CA ASN A 64 -13.11 1.41 10.11
C ASN A 64 -11.95 2.42 10.14
N VAL A 65 -11.27 2.57 9.01
CA VAL A 65 -10.16 3.50 8.85
C VAL A 65 -10.32 4.31 7.57
N VAL A 66 -9.93 5.57 7.64
CA VAL A 66 -9.76 6.45 6.48
C VAL A 66 -8.34 6.98 6.49
N LEU A 67 -7.59 6.64 5.46
CA LEU A 67 -6.26 7.16 5.19
C LEU A 67 -6.36 8.23 4.12
N LYS A 68 -5.69 9.36 4.30
CA LYS A 68 -5.59 10.42 3.30
C LYS A 68 -4.15 10.86 3.17
N LYS A 69 -3.69 10.99 1.93
CA LYS A 69 -2.43 11.64 1.60
C LYS A 69 -2.69 12.71 0.55
N MET A 70 -2.08 13.86 0.70
CA MET A 70 -2.13 14.98 -0.25
C MET A 70 -0.78 15.70 -0.25
N GLY A 71 0.02 15.46 -1.26
CA GLY A 71 1.42 15.87 -1.30
C GLY A 71 2.20 15.26 -0.13
N ASP A 72 2.80 16.11 0.69
CA ASP A 72 3.58 15.77 1.87
C ASP A 72 2.78 15.69 3.18
N ARG A 73 1.45 15.90 3.11
CA ARG A 73 0.53 15.80 4.24
C ARG A 73 -0.17 14.47 4.27
N GLY A 74 -0.34 13.93 5.47
CA GLY A 74 -1.06 12.68 5.71
C GLY A 74 -2.05 12.80 6.86
N ARG A 75 -3.13 12.03 6.80
CA ARG A 75 -4.10 11.89 7.89
C ARG A 75 -4.64 10.47 7.96
N ILE A 76 -4.75 9.97 9.17
CA ILE A 76 -5.36 8.68 9.49
C ILE A 76 -6.46 8.95 10.50
N ASP A 77 -7.68 8.56 10.18
CA ASP A 77 -8.80 8.58 11.10
C ASP A 77 -9.32 7.15 11.29
N ILE A 78 -9.30 6.65 12.53
CA ILE A 78 -9.85 5.34 12.92
C ILE A 78 -11.15 5.60 13.66
N PHE A 79 -12.24 4.94 13.24
CA PHE A 79 -13.59 5.21 13.72
C PHE A 79 -14.09 4.07 14.59
N ASP A 80 -14.72 4.41 15.70
CA ASP A 80 -15.54 3.46 16.42
C ASP A 80 -16.78 3.09 15.60
N SER A 81 -17.30 1.89 15.84
CA SER A 81 -18.56 1.45 15.23
C SER A 81 -19.66 2.43 15.61
N GLY A 82 -20.09 3.26 14.64
CA GLY A 82 -21.09 4.29 14.93
C GLY A 82 -22.39 3.69 15.41
N VAL A 83 -22.94 4.24 16.48
CA VAL A 83 -24.29 3.96 16.94
C VAL A 83 -25.26 4.75 16.05
N PHE A 84 -26.08 4.02 15.28
CA PHE A 84 -27.27 4.50 14.58
C PHE A 84 -27.28 5.97 14.10
N GLY A 85 -26.82 6.20 12.86
CA GLY A 85 -27.15 7.44 12.12
C GLY A 85 -26.35 8.70 12.49
N LEU A 86 -25.54 8.69 13.50
CA LEU A 86 -24.62 9.77 13.82
C LEU A 86 -23.33 9.59 13.01
N LYS A 87 -22.80 10.68 12.46
CA LYS A 87 -21.45 10.65 11.86
C LYS A 87 -20.47 10.21 12.94
N PRO A 88 -19.81 9.07 12.80
CA PRO A 88 -18.91 8.59 13.83
C PRO A 88 -17.78 9.60 14.01
N ASN A 89 -17.55 10.03 15.24
CA ASN A 89 -16.33 10.77 15.57
C ASN A 89 -15.16 9.79 15.49
N PRO A 90 -14.01 10.21 14.95
CA PRO A 90 -12.85 9.34 14.96
C PRO A 90 -12.45 8.98 16.40
N PHE A 91 -12.26 7.68 16.64
CA PHE A 91 -11.74 7.14 17.89
C PHE A 91 -10.26 7.53 18.09
N ILE A 92 -9.46 7.39 17.01
CA ILE A 92 -8.07 7.86 16.95
C ILE A 92 -7.93 8.68 15.68
N SER A 93 -7.21 9.78 15.75
CA SER A 93 -6.79 10.54 14.58
C SER A 93 -5.29 10.82 14.66
N ALA A 94 -4.58 10.63 13.56
CA ALA A 94 -3.22 11.09 13.39
C ALA A 94 -3.15 12.01 12.17
N TYR A 95 -2.43 13.11 12.32
CA TYR A 95 -2.20 14.07 11.24
C TYR A 95 -0.71 14.35 11.14
N TYR A 96 -0.19 14.35 9.95
CA TYR A 96 1.21 14.62 9.65
C TYR A 96 1.33 15.77 8.65
N ASP A 97 2.07 16.81 9.03
CA ASP A 97 2.47 17.94 8.20
C ASP A 97 3.81 18.45 8.74
N SER A 98 4.92 17.83 8.35
CA SER A 98 6.25 18.02 8.93
C SER A 98 6.38 17.58 10.39
N THR A 99 5.32 17.61 11.14
CA THR A 99 5.20 17.22 12.54
C THR A 99 4.02 16.25 12.67
N LEU A 100 4.15 15.26 13.56
CA LEU A 100 3.09 14.30 13.84
C LEU A 100 2.22 14.83 14.99
N PHE A 101 0.94 14.90 14.74
CA PHE A 101 -0.08 15.22 15.74
C PHE A 101 -1.01 14.02 15.91
N VAL A 102 -1.29 13.64 17.14
CA VAL A 102 -2.19 12.51 17.45
C VAL A 102 -3.27 12.97 18.41
N ARG A 103 -4.48 12.50 18.18
CA ARG A 103 -5.60 12.62 19.09
C ARG A 103 -6.06 11.21 19.46
N LEU A 104 -5.88 10.86 20.72
CA LEU A 104 -6.29 9.60 21.32
C LEU A 104 -7.77 9.62 21.73
N PRO A 105 -8.36 8.46 22.07
CA PRO A 105 -9.70 8.37 22.62
C PRO A 105 -9.86 9.31 23.83
N GLU A 106 -11.05 9.90 23.96
CA GLU A 106 -11.40 10.82 25.04
C GLU A 106 -10.68 12.18 25.05
N GLN A 107 -9.71 12.38 24.14
CA GLN A 107 -9.07 13.68 23.97
C GLN A 107 -9.88 14.57 23.02
N THR A 108 -10.04 15.85 23.40
CA THR A 108 -10.71 16.85 22.55
C THR A 108 -9.74 17.55 21.62
N LYS A 109 -8.43 17.53 21.93
CA LYS A 109 -7.37 18.23 21.20
C LYS A 109 -6.33 17.26 20.66
N PHE A 110 -5.70 17.63 19.58
CA PHE A 110 -4.51 16.97 19.09
C PHE A 110 -3.30 17.32 19.97
N VAL A 111 -2.45 16.34 20.19
CA VAL A 111 -1.18 16.50 20.89
C VAL A 111 -0.06 16.33 19.89
N GLU A 112 0.86 17.26 19.87
CA GLU A 112 2.09 17.15 19.09
C GLU A 112 2.95 16.02 19.67
N ILE A 113 3.38 15.12 18.82
CA ILE A 113 4.29 14.06 19.18
C ILE A 113 5.68 14.52 18.80
N ASN A 114 6.41 15.03 19.78
CA ASN A 114 7.82 15.33 19.62
C ASN A 114 8.62 14.03 19.61
N ASN A 115 9.45 13.89 18.62
CA ASN A 115 10.16 12.66 18.22
C ASN A 115 10.95 11.95 19.34
N SER A 116 11.26 12.59 20.44
CA SER A 116 12.17 12.06 21.47
C SER A 116 11.64 10.85 22.27
N SER A 117 10.32 10.69 22.38
CA SER A 117 9.71 9.61 23.18
C SER A 117 9.05 8.50 22.37
N LEU A 118 8.60 8.80 21.15
CA LEU A 118 7.90 7.86 20.28
C LEU A 118 8.73 7.37 19.08
N GLU A 119 9.87 8.00 18.79
CA GLU A 119 10.80 7.56 17.72
C GLU A 119 11.23 6.09 17.85
N ARG A 120 11.23 5.56 19.06
CA ARG A 120 11.55 4.15 19.32
C ARG A 120 10.41 3.18 19.02
N GLU A 121 9.20 3.65 18.85
CA GLU A 121 8.01 2.78 18.77
C GLU A 121 7.19 2.95 17.49
N LEU A 122 7.20 4.14 16.89
CA LEU A 122 6.51 4.39 15.63
C LEU A 122 7.54 4.46 14.50
N PRO A 123 7.25 3.83 13.35
CA PRO A 123 8.09 3.98 12.17
C PRO A 123 8.15 5.46 11.79
N ASP A 124 9.32 5.90 11.36
CA ASP A 124 9.50 7.24 10.83
C ASP A 124 8.50 7.48 9.68
N LEU A 125 7.56 8.40 9.90
CA LEU A 125 6.55 8.76 8.92
C LEU A 125 7.10 9.62 7.78
N SER A 126 8.41 9.88 7.75
CA SER A 126 9.07 10.64 6.69
C SER A 126 8.89 9.99 5.31
N PHE A 127 8.50 8.70 5.24
CA PHE A 127 8.13 8.06 3.98
C PHE A 127 7.03 8.81 3.21
N ILE A 128 6.21 9.62 3.88
CA ILE A 128 5.18 10.45 3.23
C ILE A 128 5.84 11.48 2.28
N LYS A 129 7.02 12.00 2.64
CA LYS A 129 7.79 12.99 1.85
C LYS A 129 8.60 12.36 0.72
N ILE A 130 8.89 11.07 0.79
CA ILE A 130 9.81 10.39 -0.14
C ILE A 130 9.25 10.30 -1.57
N PHE A 131 7.96 10.51 -1.77
CA PHE A 131 7.38 10.42 -3.12
C PHE A 131 8.03 11.38 -4.14
N ASP A 132 8.49 12.55 -3.71
CA ASP A 132 9.23 13.47 -4.58
C ASP A 132 10.60 12.90 -4.98
N GLU A 133 11.26 12.19 -4.07
CA GLU A 133 12.50 11.47 -4.36
C GLU A 133 12.26 10.32 -5.36
N LEU A 134 11.17 9.56 -5.21
CA LEU A 134 10.80 8.50 -6.16
C LEU A 134 10.55 9.08 -7.56
N VAL A 135 9.85 10.23 -7.65
CA VAL A 135 9.62 10.92 -8.92
C VAL A 135 10.95 11.35 -9.57
N SER A 136 11.89 11.86 -8.77
CA SER A 136 13.20 12.29 -9.24
C SER A 136 14.10 11.12 -9.69
N ASN A 137 13.90 9.93 -9.12
CA ASN A 137 14.73 8.74 -9.37
C ASN A 137 14.06 7.68 -10.26
N LYS A 138 13.05 8.04 -11.05
CA LYS A 138 12.30 7.12 -11.93
C LYS A 138 13.19 6.24 -12.80
N LYS A 139 14.27 6.78 -13.38
CA LYS A 139 15.17 5.99 -14.25
C LYS A 139 15.81 4.83 -13.51
N LYS A 140 16.24 5.04 -12.27
CA LYS A 140 16.82 3.99 -11.43
C LYS A 140 15.75 2.93 -11.11
N ILE A 141 14.57 3.34 -10.70
CA ILE A 141 13.44 2.44 -10.40
C ILE A 141 13.08 1.57 -11.60
N LEU A 142 13.07 2.13 -12.82
CA LEU A 142 12.75 1.39 -14.03
C LEU A 142 13.74 0.27 -14.36
N ILE A 143 15.01 0.44 -13.95
CA ILE A 143 16.08 -0.54 -14.20
C ILE A 143 16.12 -1.56 -13.07
N GLU A 144 16.16 -1.11 -11.83
CA GLU A 144 16.41 -1.94 -10.64
C GLU A 144 15.13 -2.49 -10.02
N LYS A 145 13.95 -1.92 -10.32
CA LYS A 145 12.66 -2.14 -9.63
C LYS A 145 12.75 -1.88 -8.12
N GLU A 146 13.72 -1.10 -7.74
CA GLU A 146 14.01 -0.77 -6.36
C GLU A 146 14.45 0.70 -6.29
N TYR A 147 14.08 1.37 -5.21
CA TYR A 147 14.68 2.63 -4.82
C TYR A 147 15.10 2.53 -3.36
N ARG A 148 16.32 2.90 -3.07
CA ARG A 148 16.89 2.90 -1.72
C ARG A 148 17.44 4.27 -1.37
N ASN A 149 17.08 4.76 -0.20
CA ASN A 149 17.77 5.85 0.47
C ASN A 149 18.34 5.37 1.82
N LYS A 150 18.70 6.30 2.72
CA LYS A 150 19.30 5.97 4.01
C LYS A 150 18.37 5.17 4.92
N ASP A 151 17.08 5.48 4.90
CA ASP A 151 16.12 5.02 5.89
C ASP A 151 15.13 3.98 5.32
N PHE A 152 14.91 3.98 3.99
CA PHE A 152 13.89 3.15 3.33
C PHE A 152 14.38 2.45 2.08
N ILE A 153 13.77 1.31 1.80
CA ILE A 153 13.86 0.61 0.52
C ILE A 153 12.45 0.40 -0.01
N PHE A 154 12.22 0.83 -1.25
CA PHE A 154 10.96 0.68 -1.98
C PHE A 154 11.13 -0.36 -3.07
N TYR A 155 10.24 -1.34 -3.13
CA TYR A 155 10.25 -2.40 -4.13
C TYR A 155 9.03 -2.27 -5.03
N PHE A 156 9.25 -2.45 -6.33
CA PHE A 156 8.22 -2.31 -7.35
C PHE A 156 8.09 -3.60 -8.17
N SER A 157 6.85 -3.94 -8.52
CA SER A 157 6.53 -5.07 -9.40
C SER A 157 7.00 -4.86 -10.84
N ASP A 158 6.82 -5.88 -11.68
CA ASP A 158 6.99 -5.78 -13.13
C ASP A 158 6.05 -4.76 -13.77
N GLU A 159 4.86 -4.56 -13.17
CA GLU A 159 3.88 -3.55 -13.56
C GLU A 159 4.16 -2.17 -12.97
N MET A 160 5.30 -1.98 -12.29
CA MET A 160 5.70 -0.74 -11.63
C MET A 160 4.76 -0.28 -10.52
N LYS A 161 4.06 -1.21 -9.87
CA LYS A 161 3.29 -0.96 -8.65
C LYS A 161 4.20 -1.11 -7.42
N LEU A 162 3.98 -0.29 -6.41
CA LEU A 162 4.70 -0.39 -5.14
C LEU A 162 4.25 -1.64 -4.39
N GLU A 163 5.14 -2.61 -4.18
CA GLU A 163 4.82 -3.88 -3.51
C GLU A 163 5.26 -3.90 -2.05
N LYS A 164 6.39 -3.25 -1.74
CA LYS A 164 6.94 -3.27 -0.39
C LYS A 164 7.67 -1.97 -0.08
N ILE A 165 7.55 -1.53 1.16
CA ILE A 165 8.44 -0.54 1.79
C ILE A 165 9.10 -1.21 2.98
N GLU A 166 10.41 -1.10 3.10
CA GLU A 166 11.20 -1.66 4.19
C GLU A 166 12.02 -0.56 4.86
N LEU A 167 12.04 -0.55 6.20
CA LEU A 167 12.92 0.33 6.97
C LEU A 167 14.28 -0.35 7.13
N THR A 168 15.35 0.35 6.74
CA THR A 168 16.73 -0.21 6.71
C THR A 168 17.29 -0.52 8.10
N GLN A 169 16.83 0.20 9.13
CA GLN A 169 17.37 0.09 10.50
C GLN A 169 16.50 -0.75 11.45
N GLU A 170 15.30 -1.12 11.03
CA GLU A 170 14.35 -1.88 11.84
C GLU A 170 13.83 -3.09 11.04
N ASN A 171 13.51 -4.18 11.75
CA ASN A 171 12.77 -5.30 11.14
C ASN A 171 11.30 -4.92 10.94
N PHE A 172 11.07 -3.83 10.22
CA PHE A 172 9.75 -3.28 9.92
C PHE A 172 9.57 -3.15 8.42
N TYR A 173 8.46 -3.63 7.91
CA TYR A 173 8.10 -3.46 6.51
C TYR A 173 6.59 -3.43 6.30
N VAL A 174 6.20 -2.83 5.19
CA VAL A 174 4.81 -2.73 4.73
C VAL A 174 4.70 -3.43 3.40
N LEU A 175 3.70 -4.29 3.23
CA LEU A 175 3.36 -4.96 1.98
C LEU A 175 2.08 -4.37 1.41
N PHE A 176 2.02 -4.29 0.09
CA PHE A 176 0.90 -3.79 -0.69
C PHE A 176 0.42 -4.88 -1.63
N ASP A 177 -0.75 -5.44 -1.37
CA ASP A 177 -1.34 -6.50 -2.18
C ASP A 177 -2.32 -5.92 -3.18
N TYR A 178 -2.19 -6.34 -4.44
CA TYR A 178 -3.04 -5.92 -5.54
C TYR A 178 -3.80 -7.11 -6.13
N LEU A 179 -5.12 -6.99 -6.25
CA LEU A 179 -5.92 -7.86 -7.12
C LEU A 179 -5.99 -7.23 -8.53
N LYS A 180 -6.83 -6.26 -8.76
CA LYS A 180 -6.79 -5.34 -9.91
C LYS A 180 -6.28 -3.97 -9.47
N GLU A 181 -6.78 -3.52 -8.33
CA GLU A 181 -6.35 -2.34 -7.60
C GLU A 181 -5.75 -2.76 -6.27
N LEU A 182 -5.19 -1.83 -5.51
CA LEU A 182 -4.71 -2.07 -4.16
C LEU A 182 -5.86 -2.60 -3.30
N SER A 183 -5.69 -3.78 -2.73
CA SER A 183 -6.75 -4.49 -1.98
C SER A 183 -6.43 -4.64 -0.50
N LYS A 184 -5.14 -4.71 -0.14
CA LYS A 184 -4.70 -4.87 1.25
C LYS A 184 -3.36 -4.17 1.47
N ILE A 185 -3.19 -3.60 2.66
CA ILE A 185 -1.90 -3.13 3.17
C ILE A 185 -1.62 -3.91 4.45
N SER A 186 -0.48 -4.58 4.52
CA SER A 186 -0.06 -5.36 5.70
C SER A 186 1.20 -4.78 6.29
N ILE A 187 1.24 -4.63 7.61
CA ILE A 187 2.33 -4.02 8.37
C ILE A 187 2.96 -5.08 9.25
N PHE A 188 4.27 -5.24 9.12
CA PHE A 188 5.05 -6.26 9.82
C PHE A 188 6.12 -5.63 10.69
N LYS A 189 6.31 -6.19 11.87
CA LYS A 189 7.46 -5.93 12.76
C LYS A 189 8.04 -7.26 13.23
N ASN A 190 9.37 -7.44 13.06
CA ASN A 190 10.06 -8.70 13.38
C ASN A 190 9.39 -9.93 12.71
N SER A 191 9.06 -9.81 11.43
CA SER A 191 8.39 -10.84 10.61
C SER A 191 7.00 -11.26 11.09
N LYS A 192 6.41 -10.55 12.06
CA LYS A 192 5.06 -10.77 12.54
C LYS A 192 4.14 -9.67 12.00
N GLU A 193 3.01 -10.04 11.40
CA GLU A 193 1.98 -9.06 11.03
C GLU A 193 1.41 -8.43 12.31
N ILE A 194 1.56 -7.10 12.44
CA ILE A 194 1.08 -6.33 13.59
C ILE A 194 -0.18 -5.54 13.26
N ALA A 195 -0.39 -5.22 12.00
CA ALA A 195 -1.62 -4.60 11.53
C ALA A 195 -1.85 -4.93 10.05
N ASN A 196 -3.10 -4.90 9.63
CA ASN A 196 -3.47 -4.90 8.23
C ASN A 196 -4.66 -3.97 7.98
N ILE A 197 -4.78 -3.49 6.74
CA ILE A 197 -5.90 -2.69 6.28
C ILE A 197 -6.49 -3.39 5.07
N GLN A 198 -7.72 -3.88 5.21
CA GLN A 198 -8.52 -4.34 4.09
C GLN A 198 -9.20 -3.15 3.45
N ILE A 199 -9.01 -2.97 2.15
CA ILE A 199 -9.41 -1.78 1.42
C ILE A 199 -10.78 -2.00 0.78
N ASP A 200 -11.73 -1.13 1.14
CA ASP A 200 -13.08 -1.15 0.58
C ASP A 200 -13.18 -0.20 -0.63
N LYS A 201 -12.48 0.95 -0.55
CA LYS A 201 -12.56 1.99 -1.58
C LYS A 201 -11.29 2.81 -1.65
N ILE A 202 -10.90 3.17 -2.88
CA ILE A 202 -9.83 4.11 -3.16
C ILE A 202 -10.37 5.30 -3.96
N SER A 203 -9.86 6.49 -3.68
CA SER A 203 -10.18 7.72 -4.40
C SER A 203 -8.91 8.53 -4.63
N TYR A 204 -8.74 9.07 -5.84
CA TYR A 204 -7.57 9.85 -6.24
C TYR A 204 -7.91 11.32 -6.55
N LYS A 205 -9.19 11.70 -6.38
CA LYS A 205 -9.68 13.04 -6.74
C LYS A 205 -10.41 13.67 -5.56
N ASN A 206 -10.37 15.02 -5.50
CA ASN A 206 -11.12 15.82 -4.51
C ASN A 206 -10.78 15.48 -3.05
N ILE A 207 -9.54 15.05 -2.79
CA ILE A 207 -9.08 14.75 -1.44
C ILE A 207 -8.87 16.06 -0.71
N LYS A 208 -9.46 16.16 0.49
CA LYS A 208 -9.29 17.30 1.39
C LYS A 208 -8.81 16.78 2.73
N ILE A 209 -7.69 17.32 3.17
CA ILE A 209 -7.18 17.12 4.53
C ILE A 209 -7.50 18.40 5.30
N LYS A 210 -8.38 18.30 6.31
CA LYS A 210 -8.59 19.42 7.23
C LYS A 210 -7.31 19.57 8.06
N SER A 211 -6.74 20.78 8.07
CA SER A 211 -5.72 21.16 9.06
C SER A 211 -6.30 21.05 10.47
N LEU A 212 -5.42 20.99 11.45
CA LEU A 212 -5.75 21.00 12.87
C LEU A 212 -6.39 22.31 13.27
#